data_da63b920ba1eb5d4ad856d5b900fdf72
#
_entry.id   da63b920ba1eb5d4ad856d5b900fdf72
#
_cell.length_a   1.000
_cell.length_b   1.000
_cell.length_c   1.000
_cell.angle_alpha   90.00
_cell.angle_beta   90.00
_cell.angle_gamma   90.00
#
_symmetry.space_group_name_H-M   'P 1'
#
loop_
_entity.id
_entity.type
_entity.pdbx_description
1 polymer ?
#
loop_
_entity_poly.entity_id
_entity_poly.type
_entity_poly.pdbx_seq_one_letter_code
_entity_poly.pdbx_strand_id
1 'polypeptide(L)'
;MNEAIRVLSTLALKGAVHNLAGHFEATGSARIDADFAPTLALLARLRAGEPADVVILTREGLDEVAREGRVVAESCVDLARSWVGIAVKAGAGHPDIATEAALRTTLLGARSVAYSRLGASGILFAGLIERLGIAADINAKAVIIPQGFTAEKLVTGEADLAVQQISELKQIDGIEVVGPIPYALQTPAVFSAGRMVTANRPDEADRLLRFLASPEVAPALRESGLEP
;
A
#
# COMPACT_ATOMS: atom_id res chain seq x y z
N MET A 1 -22.32 -19.60 -13.70
CA MET A 1 -20.97 -19.30 -13.17
C MET A 1 -21.08 -17.96 -12.45
N ASN A 2 -20.74 -17.92 -11.18
CA ASN A 2 -20.79 -16.65 -10.44
C ASN A 2 -19.65 -15.76 -10.96
N GLU A 3 -19.96 -14.72 -11.73
CA GLU A 3 -18.95 -13.81 -12.26
C GLU A 3 -18.24 -13.10 -11.10
N ALA A 4 -16.93 -12.86 -11.24
CA ALA A 4 -16.12 -12.22 -10.20
C ALA A 4 -16.41 -10.73 -10.08
N ILE A 5 -16.22 -10.15 -8.89
CA ILE A 5 -16.12 -8.71 -8.68
C ILE A 5 -14.71 -8.28 -9.06
N ARG A 6 -14.58 -7.37 -10.02
CA ARG A 6 -13.30 -6.80 -10.42
C ARG A 6 -12.88 -5.71 -9.46
N VAL A 7 -11.73 -5.92 -8.79
CA VAL A 7 -11.17 -4.98 -7.80
C VAL A 7 -9.83 -4.45 -8.29
N LEU A 8 -9.67 -3.14 -8.37
CA LEU A 8 -8.38 -2.49 -8.56
C LEU A 8 -7.90 -1.93 -7.21
N SER A 9 -6.77 -2.40 -6.70
CA SER A 9 -6.32 -2.08 -5.34
C SER A 9 -4.86 -1.66 -5.29
N THR A 10 -4.55 -0.81 -4.31
CA THR A 10 -3.17 -0.55 -3.92
C THR A 10 -2.51 -1.81 -3.36
N LEU A 11 -1.19 -1.89 -3.52
CA LEU A 11 -0.37 -2.99 -3.00
C LEU A 11 -0.47 -3.13 -1.47
N ALA A 12 -0.73 -2.03 -0.76
CA ALA A 12 -0.83 -2.02 0.70
C ALA A 12 -1.94 -2.94 1.24
N LEU A 13 -3.02 -3.14 0.48
CA LEU A 13 -4.13 -4.02 0.85
C LEU A 13 -4.00 -5.45 0.31
N LYS A 14 -2.93 -5.76 -0.44
CA LYS A 14 -2.82 -7.06 -1.13
C LYS A 14 -2.93 -8.24 -0.15
N GLY A 15 -2.17 -8.23 0.94
CA GLY A 15 -2.22 -9.30 1.95
C GLY A 15 -3.60 -9.45 2.58
N ALA A 16 -4.20 -8.32 2.99
CA ALA A 16 -5.53 -8.32 3.59
C ALA A 16 -6.61 -8.83 2.63
N VAL A 17 -6.60 -8.36 1.37
CA VAL A 17 -7.57 -8.80 0.36
C VAL A 17 -7.44 -10.31 0.10
N HIS A 18 -6.21 -10.84 -0.01
CA HIS A 18 -5.99 -12.28 -0.18
C HIS A 18 -6.51 -13.08 1.01
N ASN A 19 -6.23 -12.65 2.24
CA ASN A 19 -6.69 -13.33 3.45
C ASN A 19 -8.21 -13.29 3.61
N LEU A 20 -8.86 -12.24 3.12
CA LEU A 20 -10.31 -12.03 3.27
C LEU A 20 -11.14 -12.60 2.13
N ALA A 21 -10.55 -12.84 0.96
CA ALA A 21 -11.29 -13.30 -0.23
C ALA A 21 -12.11 -14.57 0.04
N GLY A 22 -11.47 -15.60 0.62
CA GLY A 22 -12.15 -16.86 0.95
C GLY A 22 -13.29 -16.70 1.96
N HIS A 23 -13.14 -15.78 2.95
CA HIS A 23 -14.20 -15.49 3.91
C HIS A 23 -15.41 -14.82 3.24
N PHE A 24 -15.15 -13.85 2.36
CA PHE A 24 -16.21 -13.20 1.60
C PHE A 24 -16.96 -14.17 0.70
N GLU A 25 -16.25 -15.02 -0.03
CA GLU A 25 -16.84 -16.05 -0.89
C GLU A 25 -17.66 -17.08 -0.11
N ALA A 26 -17.22 -17.44 1.09
CA ALA A 26 -17.94 -18.39 1.96
C ALA A 26 -19.30 -17.84 2.44
N THR A 27 -19.55 -16.54 2.38
CA THR A 27 -20.86 -15.95 2.67
C THR A 27 -21.87 -16.12 1.52
N GLY A 28 -21.53 -16.85 0.46
CA GLY A 28 -22.34 -17.01 -0.75
C GLY A 28 -22.22 -15.84 -1.73
N SER A 29 -21.23 -14.97 -1.51
CA SER A 29 -20.93 -13.81 -2.36
C SER A 29 -20.13 -14.20 -3.60
N ALA A 30 -19.98 -13.26 -4.54
CA ALA A 30 -19.19 -13.46 -5.74
C ALA A 30 -17.68 -13.56 -5.39
N ARG A 31 -16.92 -14.24 -6.24
CA ARG A 31 -15.46 -14.30 -6.15
C ARG A 31 -14.84 -12.90 -6.36
N ILE A 32 -13.74 -12.62 -5.67
CA ILE A 32 -12.95 -11.41 -5.87
C ILE A 32 -11.87 -11.67 -6.93
N ASP A 33 -11.85 -10.84 -7.99
CA ASP A 33 -10.77 -10.78 -8.97
C ASP A 33 -10.02 -9.45 -8.77
N ALA A 34 -8.94 -9.50 -7.99
CA ALA A 34 -8.19 -8.32 -7.59
C ALA A 34 -6.87 -8.19 -8.35
N ASP A 35 -6.62 -6.97 -8.86
CA ASP A 35 -5.35 -6.56 -9.44
C ASP A 35 -4.73 -5.42 -8.63
N PHE A 36 -3.41 -5.45 -8.45
CA PHE A 36 -2.69 -4.59 -7.54
C PHE A 36 -1.62 -3.77 -8.25
N ALA A 37 -1.62 -2.45 -7.99
CA ALA A 37 -0.63 -1.53 -8.54
C ALA A 37 -0.41 -0.33 -7.60
N PRO A 38 0.67 0.45 -7.79
CA PRO A 38 0.87 1.70 -7.07
C PRO A 38 -0.26 2.70 -7.33
N THR A 39 -0.57 3.57 -6.35
CA THR A 39 -1.68 4.54 -6.41
C THR A 39 -1.70 5.35 -7.70
N LEU A 40 -0.58 5.96 -8.11
CA LEU A 40 -0.56 6.78 -9.32
C LEU A 40 -0.80 5.96 -10.60
N ALA A 41 -0.34 4.72 -10.64
CA ALA A 41 -0.62 3.82 -11.77
C ALA A 41 -2.12 3.47 -11.83
N LEU A 42 -2.75 3.20 -10.69
CA LEU A 42 -4.19 2.94 -10.63
C LEU A 42 -5.01 4.16 -11.08
N LEU A 43 -4.65 5.36 -10.62
CA LEU A 43 -5.31 6.59 -11.05
C LEU A 43 -5.23 6.78 -12.58
N ALA A 44 -4.06 6.52 -13.18
CA ALA A 44 -3.89 6.58 -14.63
C ALA A 44 -4.77 5.54 -15.35
N ARG A 45 -4.83 4.29 -14.86
CA ARG A 45 -5.66 3.21 -15.41
C ARG A 45 -7.15 3.56 -15.35
N LEU A 46 -7.62 4.06 -14.20
CA LEU A 46 -9.01 4.49 -14.02
C LEU A 46 -9.39 5.64 -14.97
N ARG A 47 -8.49 6.62 -15.15
CA ARG A 47 -8.69 7.72 -16.11
C ARG A 47 -8.69 7.25 -17.55
N ALA A 48 -7.93 6.20 -17.87
CA ALA A 48 -7.96 5.55 -19.18
C ALA A 48 -9.23 4.70 -19.42
N GLY A 49 -10.11 4.58 -18.40
CA GLY A 49 -11.37 3.84 -18.53
C GLY A 49 -11.27 2.35 -18.26
N GLU A 50 -10.22 1.90 -17.56
CA GLU A 50 -10.12 0.49 -17.19
C GLU A 50 -11.30 0.07 -16.32
N PRO A 51 -12.01 -1.04 -16.65
CA PRO A 51 -13.19 -1.45 -15.93
C PRO A 51 -12.84 -2.03 -14.55
N ALA A 52 -13.62 -1.63 -13.55
CA ALA A 52 -13.60 -2.21 -12.22
C ALA A 52 -14.99 -2.04 -11.58
N ASP A 53 -15.30 -2.89 -10.59
CA ASP A 53 -16.50 -2.74 -9.77
C ASP A 53 -16.17 -1.96 -8.48
N VAL A 54 -15.02 -2.27 -7.87
CA VAL A 54 -14.50 -1.63 -6.65
C VAL A 54 -13.08 -1.16 -6.87
N VAL A 55 -12.75 0.00 -6.33
CA VAL A 55 -11.38 0.51 -6.25
C VAL A 55 -10.97 0.70 -4.81
N ILE A 56 -9.69 0.40 -4.50
CA ILE A 56 -9.08 0.64 -3.19
C ILE A 56 -7.83 1.48 -3.42
N LEU A 57 -7.85 2.72 -2.93
CA LEU A 57 -6.79 3.71 -3.13
C LEU A 57 -6.39 4.33 -1.79
N THR A 58 -5.42 5.24 -1.79
CA THR A 58 -5.30 6.17 -0.67
C THR A 58 -6.55 7.05 -0.62
N ARG A 59 -6.89 7.58 0.56
CA ARG A 59 -8.08 8.44 0.74
C ARG A 59 -8.05 9.62 -0.23
N GLU A 60 -6.91 10.28 -0.37
CA GLU A 60 -6.74 11.40 -1.28
C GLU A 60 -6.97 11.00 -2.74
N GLY A 61 -6.44 9.84 -3.16
CA GLY A 61 -6.63 9.31 -4.51
C GLY A 61 -8.08 8.92 -4.78
N LEU A 62 -8.78 8.35 -3.78
CA LEU A 62 -10.19 8.01 -3.89
C LEU A 62 -11.06 9.27 -4.00
N ASP A 63 -10.80 10.28 -3.17
CA ASP A 63 -11.50 11.56 -3.21
C ASP A 63 -11.31 12.27 -4.57
N GLU A 64 -10.13 12.12 -5.19
CA GLU A 64 -9.84 12.68 -6.51
C GLU A 64 -10.74 12.05 -7.58
N VAL A 65 -10.76 10.72 -7.68
CA VAL A 65 -11.61 10.03 -8.69
C VAL A 65 -13.10 10.11 -8.38
N ALA A 66 -13.49 10.30 -7.12
CA ALA A 66 -14.88 10.59 -6.76
C ALA A 66 -15.30 11.98 -7.24
N ARG A 67 -14.46 13.01 -7.08
CA ARG A 67 -14.70 14.35 -7.63
C ARG A 67 -14.72 14.37 -9.16
N GLU A 68 -14.00 13.45 -9.81
CA GLU A 68 -14.05 13.23 -11.26
C GLU A 68 -15.34 12.50 -11.71
N GLY A 69 -16.21 12.10 -10.78
CA GLY A 69 -17.46 11.38 -11.07
C GLY A 69 -17.24 9.91 -11.49
N ARG A 70 -16.10 9.31 -11.18
CA ARG A 70 -15.78 7.92 -11.53
C ARG A 70 -16.19 6.93 -10.43
N VAL A 71 -16.25 7.38 -9.20
CA VAL A 71 -16.64 6.61 -8.01
C VAL A 71 -17.88 7.21 -7.42
N VAL A 72 -18.81 6.39 -6.97
CA VAL A 72 -20.02 6.79 -6.25
C VAL A 72 -19.60 7.33 -4.88
N ALA A 73 -19.70 8.62 -4.67
CA ALA A 73 -19.18 9.31 -3.48
C ALA A 73 -19.73 8.73 -2.17
N GLU A 74 -21.02 8.40 -2.15
CA GLU A 74 -21.71 7.84 -0.99
C GLU A 74 -21.26 6.41 -0.63
N SER A 75 -20.57 5.73 -1.56
CA SER A 75 -20.01 4.39 -1.34
C SER A 75 -18.61 4.39 -0.72
N CYS A 76 -17.97 5.56 -0.63
CA CYS A 76 -16.61 5.66 -0.15
C CYS A 76 -16.52 5.34 1.35
N VAL A 77 -15.66 4.37 1.71
CA VAL A 77 -15.43 3.95 3.10
C VAL A 77 -13.93 3.84 3.37
N ASP A 78 -13.50 4.25 4.57
CA ASP A 78 -12.15 4.01 5.04
C ASP A 78 -12.03 2.56 5.53
N LEU A 79 -10.94 1.91 5.16
CA LEU A 79 -10.68 0.51 5.48
C LEU A 79 -9.62 0.36 6.58
N ALA A 80 -8.48 1.02 6.40
CA ALA A 80 -7.35 0.88 7.30
C ALA A 80 -6.30 1.96 7.08
N ARG A 81 -5.35 2.03 8.02
CA ARG A 81 -4.17 2.89 7.95
C ARG A 81 -2.92 2.04 7.84
N SER A 82 -1.88 2.59 7.23
CA SER A 82 -0.56 1.97 7.22
C SER A 82 0.53 3.02 7.38
N TRP A 83 1.59 2.63 8.08
CA TRP A 83 2.80 3.43 8.29
C TRP A 83 3.87 3.01 7.30
N VAL A 84 4.66 3.96 6.86
CA VAL A 84 5.87 3.69 6.10
C VAL A 84 6.94 3.17 7.06
N GLY A 85 7.56 2.06 6.70
CA GLY A 85 8.61 1.44 7.48
C GLY A 85 9.87 1.18 6.67
N ILE A 86 10.88 0.69 7.40
CA ILE A 86 12.16 0.26 6.85
C ILE A 86 12.31 -1.23 7.13
N ALA A 87 12.82 -1.95 6.14
CA ALA A 87 13.20 -3.35 6.26
C ALA A 87 14.65 -3.55 5.83
N VAL A 88 15.22 -4.63 6.33
CA VAL A 88 16.54 -5.18 5.99
C VAL A 88 16.40 -6.63 5.56
N LYS A 89 17.43 -7.18 4.93
CA LYS A 89 17.51 -8.63 4.67
C LYS A 89 17.52 -9.40 5.99
N ALA A 90 16.84 -10.53 6.05
CA ALA A 90 16.83 -11.38 7.25
C ALA A 90 18.25 -11.77 7.67
N GLY A 91 18.52 -11.64 8.98
CA GLY A 91 19.83 -11.85 9.58
C GLY A 91 20.81 -10.69 9.45
N ALA A 92 20.43 -9.59 8.79
CA ALA A 92 21.18 -8.33 8.86
C ALA A 92 20.90 -7.63 10.19
N GLY A 93 21.88 -6.88 10.71
CA GLY A 93 21.67 -6.09 11.92
C GLY A 93 20.56 -5.03 11.71
N HIS A 94 19.73 -4.82 12.73
CA HIS A 94 18.73 -3.75 12.71
C HIS A 94 19.40 -2.39 12.95
N PRO A 95 19.37 -1.48 11.98
CA PRO A 95 19.91 -0.14 12.17
C PRO A 95 18.97 0.68 13.09
N ASP A 96 19.55 1.66 13.79
CA ASP A 96 18.76 2.58 14.59
C ASP A 96 18.02 3.58 13.69
N ILE A 97 16.71 3.61 13.82
CA ILE A 97 15.81 4.54 13.11
C ILE A 97 14.86 5.26 14.08
N ALA A 98 15.11 5.19 15.40
CA ALA A 98 14.16 5.65 16.41
C ALA A 98 13.96 7.18 16.45
N THR A 99 14.94 7.95 15.96
CA THR A 99 14.89 9.41 15.90
C THR A 99 15.20 9.91 14.51
N GLU A 100 14.90 11.18 14.23
CA GLU A 100 15.27 11.83 12.97
C GLU A 100 16.77 11.74 12.70
N ALA A 101 17.61 12.02 13.70
CA ALA A 101 19.06 11.97 13.58
C ALA A 101 19.57 10.54 13.31
N ALA A 102 19.03 9.54 14.01
CA ALA A 102 19.36 8.14 13.79
C ALA A 102 18.93 7.66 12.41
N LEU A 103 17.69 7.96 12.00
CA LEU A 103 17.18 7.66 10.67
C LEU A 103 18.07 8.27 9.57
N ARG A 104 18.41 9.57 9.71
CA ARG A 104 19.30 10.26 8.78
C ARG A 104 20.67 9.57 8.67
N THR A 105 21.26 9.22 9.81
CA THR A 105 22.55 8.52 9.87
C THR A 105 22.45 7.15 9.18
N THR A 106 21.42 6.38 9.48
CA THR A 106 21.15 5.08 8.86
C THR A 106 21.00 5.17 7.35
N LEU A 107 20.19 6.11 6.88
CA LEU A 107 19.97 6.30 5.45
C LEU A 107 21.25 6.72 4.71
N LEU A 108 22.05 7.62 5.29
CA LEU A 108 23.33 8.04 4.71
C LEU A 108 24.39 6.91 4.72
N GLY A 109 24.41 6.09 5.76
CA GLY A 109 25.36 4.99 5.93
C GLY A 109 25.08 3.75 5.06
N ALA A 110 23.84 3.56 4.60
CA ALA A 110 23.50 2.45 3.72
C ALA A 110 24.17 2.59 2.35
N ARG A 111 24.57 1.49 1.71
CA ARG A 111 25.11 1.48 0.33
C ARG A 111 24.01 1.77 -0.68
N SER A 112 22.79 1.32 -0.41
CA SER A 112 21.66 1.41 -1.33
C SER A 112 20.33 1.41 -0.58
N VAL A 113 19.35 2.12 -1.13
CA VAL A 113 17.99 2.24 -0.57
C VAL A 113 16.97 1.98 -1.66
N ALA A 114 16.16 0.94 -1.51
CA ALA A 114 15.08 0.63 -2.43
C ALA A 114 13.79 1.36 -2.04
N TYR A 115 13.20 2.09 -2.98
CA TYR A 115 11.88 2.69 -2.82
C TYR A 115 11.18 2.91 -4.17
N SER A 116 9.86 3.12 -4.16
CA SER A 116 9.07 3.46 -5.35
C SER A 116 8.81 4.96 -5.40
N ARG A 117 8.57 5.53 -6.59
CA ARG A 117 8.12 6.92 -6.76
C ARG A 117 6.64 7.04 -7.08
N LEU A 118 5.94 5.91 -7.31
CA LEU A 118 4.55 5.88 -7.76
C LEU A 118 3.56 5.49 -6.66
N GLY A 119 4.06 4.91 -5.56
CA GLY A 119 3.24 4.51 -4.41
C GLY A 119 3.24 5.57 -3.30
N ALA A 120 2.25 5.50 -2.41
CA ALA A 120 2.09 6.43 -1.30
C ALA A 120 3.34 6.52 -0.40
N SER A 121 3.95 5.38 -0.07
CA SER A 121 5.18 5.32 0.72
C SER A 121 6.36 6.02 0.08
N GLY A 122 6.50 5.85 -1.24
CA GLY A 122 7.59 6.46 -1.97
C GLY A 122 7.44 7.97 -2.14
N ILE A 123 6.22 8.45 -2.32
CA ILE A 123 5.90 9.89 -2.37
C ILE A 123 6.24 10.53 -1.00
N LEU A 124 5.81 9.88 0.10
CA LEU A 124 6.14 10.33 1.46
C LEU A 124 7.66 10.35 1.67
N PHE A 125 8.34 9.25 1.31
CA PHE A 125 9.79 9.11 1.51
C PHE A 125 10.60 10.13 0.69
N ALA A 126 10.22 10.37 -0.56
CA ALA A 126 10.86 11.40 -1.38
C ALA A 126 10.75 12.79 -0.74
N GLY A 127 9.57 13.16 -0.25
CA GLY A 127 9.39 14.42 0.49
C GLY A 127 10.15 14.45 1.82
N LEU A 128 10.31 13.31 2.49
CA LEU A 128 11.07 13.22 3.74
C LEU A 128 12.56 13.46 3.52
N ILE A 129 13.18 12.80 2.54
CA ILE A 129 14.62 12.97 2.27
C ILE A 129 14.96 14.39 1.81
N GLU A 130 14.02 15.09 1.13
CA GLU A 130 14.14 16.52 0.82
C GLU A 130 14.14 17.36 2.11
N ARG A 131 13.17 17.15 3.02
CA ARG A 131 13.11 17.87 4.31
C ARG A 131 14.34 17.62 5.18
N LEU A 132 14.91 16.40 5.13
CA LEU A 132 16.13 16.03 5.86
C LEU A 132 17.42 16.56 5.20
N GLY A 133 17.33 17.16 4.01
CA GLY A 133 18.49 17.70 3.28
C GLY A 133 19.46 16.61 2.79
N ILE A 134 18.96 15.39 2.51
CA ILE A 134 19.76 14.24 2.07
C ILE A 134 19.30 13.66 0.73
N ALA A 135 18.41 14.33 0.03
CA ALA A 135 17.83 13.81 -1.21
C ALA A 135 18.88 13.49 -2.27
N ALA A 136 19.90 14.36 -2.44
CA ALA A 136 20.96 14.12 -3.41
C ALA A 136 21.74 12.83 -3.10
N ASP A 137 22.14 12.64 -1.82
CA ASP A 137 22.90 11.46 -1.38
C ASP A 137 22.09 10.18 -1.54
N ILE A 138 20.81 10.21 -1.16
CA ILE A 138 19.94 9.03 -1.25
C ILE A 138 19.63 8.70 -2.71
N ASN A 139 19.27 9.69 -3.52
CA ASN A 139 18.96 9.48 -4.94
C ASN A 139 20.14 8.94 -5.75
N ALA A 140 21.39 9.29 -5.36
CA ALA A 140 22.62 8.78 -6.01
C ALA A 140 22.81 7.26 -5.83
N LYS A 141 22.21 6.66 -4.80
CA LYS A 141 22.30 5.23 -4.45
C LYS A 141 20.95 4.54 -4.39
N ALA A 142 19.90 5.17 -4.90
CA ALA A 142 18.56 4.64 -4.87
C ALA A 142 18.36 3.50 -5.86
N VAL A 143 17.71 2.44 -5.42
CA VAL A 143 17.16 1.37 -6.27
C VAL A 143 15.66 1.67 -6.45
N ILE A 144 15.34 2.37 -7.53
CA ILE A 144 13.95 2.77 -7.81
C ILE A 144 13.22 1.63 -8.50
N ILE A 145 12.09 1.20 -7.91
CA ILE A 145 11.21 0.22 -8.54
C ILE A 145 9.95 0.91 -9.10
N PRO A 146 9.52 0.56 -10.32
CA PRO A 146 8.31 1.14 -10.91
C PRO A 146 7.03 0.58 -10.30
N GLN A 147 7.07 -0.68 -9.87
CA GLN A 147 5.94 -1.41 -9.25
C GLN A 147 6.44 -2.59 -8.43
N GLY A 148 5.55 -3.23 -7.66
CA GLY A 148 5.88 -4.39 -6.84
C GLY A 148 6.41 -4.00 -5.46
N PHE A 149 7.17 -4.89 -4.86
CA PHE A 149 7.65 -4.76 -3.48
C PHE A 149 9.13 -4.40 -3.42
N THR A 150 9.45 -3.32 -2.72
CA THR A 150 10.83 -2.86 -2.55
C THR A 150 11.69 -3.88 -1.80
N ALA A 151 11.08 -4.65 -0.91
CA ALA A 151 11.75 -5.67 -0.12
C ALA A 151 12.33 -6.83 -0.96
N GLU A 152 11.82 -7.08 -2.18
CA GLU A 152 12.42 -8.03 -3.12
C GLU A 152 13.89 -7.69 -3.42
N LYS A 153 14.24 -6.38 -3.40
CA LYS A 153 15.61 -5.91 -3.62
C LYS A 153 16.56 -6.22 -2.46
N LEU A 154 16.03 -6.43 -1.25
CA LEU A 154 16.79 -6.94 -0.12
C LEU A 154 17.14 -8.42 -0.32
N VAL A 155 16.17 -9.22 -0.73
CA VAL A 155 16.34 -10.66 -0.96
C VAL A 155 17.39 -10.91 -2.04
N THR A 156 17.31 -10.18 -3.15
CA THR A 156 18.26 -10.28 -4.27
C THR A 156 19.64 -9.65 -3.96
N GLY A 157 19.77 -8.90 -2.86
CA GLY A 157 21.02 -8.21 -2.47
C GLY A 157 21.32 -6.94 -3.27
N GLU A 158 20.35 -6.43 -4.03
CA GLU A 158 20.46 -5.17 -4.77
C GLU A 158 20.33 -3.93 -3.87
N ALA A 159 19.67 -4.08 -2.71
CA ALA A 159 19.52 -3.01 -1.73
C ALA A 159 19.86 -3.47 -0.31
N ASP A 160 20.37 -2.54 0.51
CA ASP A 160 20.59 -2.75 1.94
C ASP A 160 19.35 -2.42 2.77
N LEU A 161 18.62 -1.37 2.35
CA LEU A 161 17.39 -0.93 3.00
C LEU A 161 16.25 -0.91 1.97
N ALA A 162 15.07 -1.29 2.42
CA ALA A 162 13.83 -1.12 1.65
C ALA A 162 12.86 -0.23 2.43
N VAL A 163 12.25 0.72 1.73
CA VAL A 163 11.25 1.65 2.28
C VAL A 163 9.93 1.43 1.57
N GLN A 164 8.90 1.04 2.32
CA GLN A 164 7.55 0.84 1.80
C GLN A 164 6.53 0.88 2.94
N GLN A 165 5.23 0.77 2.66
CA GLN A 165 4.24 0.54 3.71
C GLN A 165 4.58 -0.75 4.47
N ILE A 166 4.43 -0.76 5.79
CA ILE A 166 4.72 -1.96 6.59
C ILE A 166 3.89 -3.16 6.09
N SER A 167 2.65 -2.93 5.68
CA SER A 167 1.80 -3.98 5.12
C SER A 167 2.34 -4.58 3.81
N GLU A 168 3.07 -3.78 3.02
CA GLU A 168 3.72 -4.23 1.80
C GLU A 168 5.03 -4.98 2.10
N LEU A 169 5.84 -4.48 3.03
CA LEU A 169 7.07 -5.14 3.48
C LEU A 169 6.78 -6.55 4.01
N LYS A 170 5.71 -6.72 4.78
CA LYS A 170 5.28 -8.01 5.35
C LYS A 170 4.85 -9.06 4.32
N GLN A 171 4.74 -8.70 3.02
CA GLN A 171 4.41 -9.66 1.95
C GLN A 171 5.62 -10.44 1.44
N ILE A 172 6.84 -10.09 1.86
CA ILE A 172 8.07 -10.68 1.32
C ILE A 172 8.79 -11.48 2.40
N ASP A 173 9.03 -12.75 2.13
CA ASP A 173 9.83 -13.62 2.98
C ASP A 173 11.33 -13.29 2.83
N GLY A 174 12.11 -13.64 3.86
CA GLY A 174 13.56 -13.43 3.84
C GLY A 174 14.01 -12.02 4.18
N ILE A 175 13.12 -11.21 4.73
CA ILE A 175 13.41 -9.87 5.24
C ILE A 175 12.97 -9.73 6.71
N GLU A 176 13.45 -8.67 7.35
CA GLU A 176 13.02 -8.25 8.68
C GLU A 176 12.61 -6.79 8.64
N VAL A 177 11.40 -6.51 9.14
CA VAL A 177 10.92 -5.13 9.30
C VAL A 177 11.59 -4.55 10.53
N VAL A 178 12.43 -3.53 10.34
CA VAL A 178 13.11 -2.81 11.44
C VAL A 178 12.09 -2.05 12.28
N GLY A 179 11.14 -1.39 11.60
CA GLY A 179 10.09 -0.63 12.25
C GLY A 179 9.55 0.49 11.35
N PRO A 180 8.59 1.26 11.86
CA PRO A 180 8.12 2.46 11.18
C PRO A 180 9.20 3.55 11.17
N ILE A 181 9.18 4.41 10.15
CA ILE A 181 9.84 5.71 10.20
C ILE A 181 9.26 6.45 11.42
N PRO A 182 10.06 7.25 12.17
CA PRO A 182 9.56 7.94 13.36
C PRO A 182 8.22 8.65 13.11
N TYR A 183 7.25 8.42 13.97
CA TYR A 183 5.88 8.95 13.82
C TYR A 183 5.83 10.48 13.70
N ALA A 184 6.79 11.21 14.31
CA ALA A 184 6.91 12.65 14.18
C ALA A 184 7.26 13.13 12.75
N LEU A 185 7.76 12.22 11.91
CA LEU A 185 8.21 12.52 10.55
C LEU A 185 7.23 12.09 9.47
N GLN A 186 6.15 11.39 9.82
CA GLN A 186 5.17 10.88 8.88
C GLN A 186 3.74 10.97 9.42
N THR A 187 2.79 10.93 8.50
CA THR A 187 1.37 10.68 8.77
C THR A 187 1.01 9.34 8.14
N PRO A 188 0.21 8.49 8.79
CA PRO A 188 -0.18 7.22 8.19
C PRO A 188 -1.01 7.46 6.92
N ALA A 189 -0.78 6.66 5.91
CA ALA A 189 -1.66 6.64 4.75
C ALA A 189 -2.99 5.98 5.15
N VAL A 190 -4.10 6.64 4.86
CA VAL A 190 -5.44 6.05 4.96
C VAL A 190 -5.76 5.39 3.63
N PHE A 191 -6.18 4.13 3.67
CA PHE A 191 -6.64 3.39 2.50
C PHE A 191 -8.15 3.24 2.56
N SER A 192 -8.78 3.62 1.47
CA SER A 192 -10.23 3.70 1.37
C SER A 192 -10.72 3.01 0.10
N ALA A 193 -11.92 2.48 0.12
CA ALA A 193 -12.55 1.81 -1.00
C ALA A 193 -13.81 2.54 -1.46
N GLY A 194 -14.16 2.38 -2.73
CA GLY A 194 -15.39 2.91 -3.29
C GLY A 194 -15.86 2.12 -4.51
N ARG A 195 -17.14 2.16 -4.77
CA ARG A 195 -17.78 1.53 -5.92
C ARG A 195 -17.64 2.43 -7.17
N MET A 196 -17.22 1.81 -8.27
CA MET A 196 -17.20 2.52 -9.56
C MET A 196 -18.60 2.86 -10.03
N VAL A 197 -18.79 4.04 -10.63
CA VAL A 197 -20.07 4.42 -11.27
C VAL A 197 -20.43 3.45 -12.39
N THR A 198 -19.41 2.89 -13.05
CA THR A 198 -19.53 1.92 -14.15
C THR A 198 -19.49 0.47 -13.70
N ALA A 199 -19.67 0.20 -12.39
CA ALA A 199 -19.64 -1.17 -11.87
C ALA A 199 -20.65 -2.07 -12.59
N ASN A 200 -20.21 -3.21 -13.08
CA ASN A 200 -21.08 -4.20 -13.70
C ASN A 200 -21.95 -4.93 -12.67
N ARG A 201 -21.50 -4.95 -11.42
CA ARG A 201 -22.15 -5.68 -10.30
C ARG A 201 -22.29 -4.77 -9.07
N PRO A 202 -23.11 -3.71 -9.15
CA PRO A 202 -23.19 -2.70 -8.10
C PRO A 202 -23.61 -3.27 -6.73
N ASP A 203 -24.56 -4.20 -6.68
CA ASP A 203 -25.04 -4.80 -5.42
C ASP A 203 -23.96 -5.65 -4.73
N GLU A 204 -23.19 -6.43 -5.52
CA GLU A 204 -22.08 -7.23 -5.00
C GLU A 204 -20.89 -6.34 -4.59
N ALA A 205 -20.62 -5.27 -5.35
CA ALA A 205 -19.61 -4.27 -4.98
C ALA A 205 -19.96 -3.60 -3.63
N ASP A 206 -21.22 -3.18 -3.45
CA ASP A 206 -21.67 -2.61 -2.18
C ASP A 206 -21.63 -3.64 -1.02
N ARG A 207 -21.89 -4.92 -1.32
CA ARG A 207 -21.73 -6.01 -0.34
C ARG A 207 -20.25 -6.16 0.07
N LEU A 208 -19.33 -6.14 -0.90
CA LEU A 208 -17.89 -6.20 -0.65
C LEU A 208 -17.42 -5.00 0.18
N LEU A 209 -17.85 -3.79 -0.13
CA LEU A 209 -17.50 -2.59 0.64
C LEU A 209 -17.95 -2.69 2.10
N ARG A 210 -19.20 -3.12 2.34
CA ARG A 210 -19.70 -3.34 3.71
C ARG A 210 -18.92 -4.41 4.45
N PHE A 211 -18.54 -5.50 3.79
CA PHE A 211 -17.71 -6.55 4.37
C PHE A 211 -16.33 -6.02 4.75
N LEU A 212 -15.63 -5.34 3.81
CA LEU A 212 -14.29 -4.79 4.05
C LEU A 212 -14.25 -3.71 5.14
N ALA A 213 -15.35 -2.98 5.35
CA ALA A 213 -15.49 -1.98 6.41
C ALA A 213 -16.05 -2.56 7.73
N SER A 214 -16.34 -3.84 7.77
CA SER A 214 -16.90 -4.45 8.99
C SER A 214 -15.83 -4.70 10.07
N PRO A 215 -16.19 -4.66 11.37
CA PRO A 215 -15.26 -5.00 12.44
C PRO A 215 -14.68 -6.42 12.36
N GLU A 216 -15.35 -7.32 11.65
CA GLU A 216 -14.95 -8.72 11.49
C GLU A 216 -13.63 -8.88 10.76
N VAL A 217 -13.27 -7.94 9.87
CA VAL A 217 -12.03 -7.98 9.09
C VAL A 217 -10.81 -7.44 9.85
N ALA A 218 -11.02 -6.79 11.01
CA ALA A 218 -9.96 -6.15 11.77
C ALA A 218 -8.78 -7.09 12.14
N PRO A 219 -8.98 -8.36 12.51
CA PRO A 219 -7.87 -9.28 12.75
C PRO A 219 -7.00 -9.49 11.50
N ALA A 220 -7.59 -9.73 10.34
CA ALA A 220 -6.88 -9.95 9.08
C ALA A 220 -6.12 -8.68 8.61
N LEU A 221 -6.68 -7.48 8.85
CA LEU A 221 -6.00 -6.22 8.61
C LEU A 221 -4.74 -6.10 9.48
N ARG A 222 -4.85 -6.34 10.80
CA ARG A 222 -3.70 -6.28 11.73
C ARG A 222 -2.62 -7.30 11.38
N GLU A 223 -3.00 -8.54 11.06
CA GLU A 223 -2.07 -9.58 10.62
C GLU A 223 -1.29 -9.13 9.37
N SER A 224 -1.96 -8.46 8.45
CA SER A 224 -1.36 -7.89 7.25
C SER A 224 -0.53 -6.61 7.52
N GLY A 225 -0.42 -6.14 8.77
CA GLY A 225 0.36 -4.94 9.11
C GLY A 225 -0.38 -3.62 8.90
N LEU A 226 -1.70 -3.67 8.87
CA LEU A 226 -2.59 -2.52 8.76
C LEU A 226 -3.25 -2.22 10.11
N GLU A 227 -3.60 -0.96 10.34
CA GLU A 227 -4.40 -0.49 11.47
C GLU A 227 -5.84 -0.23 10.99
N PRO A 228 -6.83 -1.02 11.46
CA PRO A 228 -8.23 -0.80 11.14
C PRO A 228 -8.78 0.53 11.60
#